data_5009a8c328acc21b47e387be7e90ad50
#
_entry.id   5009a8c328acc21b47e387be7e90ad50
#
_cell.length_a   1.000
_cell.length_b   1.000
_cell.length_c   1.000
_cell.angle_alpha   90.00
_cell.angle_beta   90.00
_cell.angle_gamma   90.00
#
_symmetry.space_group_name_H-M   'P 1'
#
loop_
_entity.id
_entity.type
_entity.pdbx_description
1 polymer ?
#
loop_
_entity_poly.entity_id
_entity_poly.type
_entity_poly.pdbx_seq_one_letter_code
_entity_poly.pdbx_strand_id
1 'polypeptide(L)'
;LEAAKESDHWKSDLDSNPKSGKKRGRGIASGYWFNIGFKSSVNLSLNPDGKVALTEGSTDIGGSRASIAMQAAEVLGIPAEDVRPSVVDTDSIGITDVTGGSRTTYATGYAAYNAAHKLIEQIIEKSALKWDISKDQIEYSDGVVKSKADSELKMTLKEIADEATK
;
A
#
# COMPACT_ATOMS: atom_id res chain seq x y z
N LEU A 1 -6.35 -20.60 20.42
CA LEU A 1 -6.13 -21.84 21.21
C LEU A 1 -7.19 -22.91 20.88
N GLU A 2 -8.46 -22.56 20.72
CA GLU A 2 -9.53 -23.51 20.39
C GLU A 2 -9.25 -24.26 19.08
N ALA A 3 -8.93 -23.55 17.99
CA ALA A 3 -8.59 -24.16 16.71
C ALA A 3 -7.41 -25.15 16.81
N ALA A 4 -6.41 -24.83 17.62
CA ALA A 4 -5.29 -25.74 17.86
C ALA A 4 -5.73 -26.99 18.66
N LYS A 5 -6.59 -26.81 19.67
CA LYS A 5 -7.17 -27.90 20.47
C LYS A 5 -8.02 -28.85 19.65
N GLU A 6 -8.72 -28.32 18.61
CA GLU A 6 -9.57 -29.09 17.71
C GLU A 6 -8.79 -29.75 16.56
N SER A 7 -7.51 -29.46 16.38
CA SER A 7 -6.70 -30.06 15.32
C SER A 7 -6.49 -31.56 15.52
N ASP A 8 -6.42 -32.31 14.43
CA ASP A 8 -6.12 -33.75 14.45
C ASP A 8 -4.76 -34.03 15.12
N HIS A 9 -3.79 -33.12 14.90
CA HIS A 9 -2.50 -33.22 15.56
C HIS A 9 -2.63 -33.18 17.09
N TRP A 10 -3.46 -32.30 17.65
CA TRP A 10 -3.67 -32.22 19.10
C TRP A 10 -4.43 -33.42 19.65
N LYS A 11 -5.41 -33.93 18.92
CA LYS A 11 -6.28 -35.03 19.30
C LYS A 11 -5.64 -36.42 19.11
N SER A 12 -4.62 -36.54 18.24
CA SER A 12 -3.97 -37.82 17.99
C SER A 12 -3.21 -38.32 19.22
N ASP A 13 -3.18 -39.62 19.38
CA ASP A 13 -2.46 -40.25 20.48
C ASP A 13 -0.95 -39.91 20.41
N LEU A 14 -0.38 -39.68 21.58
CA LEU A 14 1.09 -39.58 21.70
C LEU A 14 1.66 -40.98 21.61
N ASP A 15 2.39 -41.26 20.53
CA ASP A 15 3.13 -42.52 20.41
C ASP A 15 4.13 -42.60 21.56
N SER A 16 3.74 -43.30 22.60
CA SER A 16 4.57 -43.66 23.72
C SER A 16 5.25 -44.99 23.41
N ASN A 17 6.42 -44.96 22.75
CA ASN A 17 7.17 -46.17 22.54
C ASN A 17 7.92 -46.55 23.88
N PRO A 18 7.37 -47.49 24.66
CA PRO A 18 7.94 -47.86 25.95
C PRO A 18 9.32 -48.52 25.82
N LYS A 19 9.68 -49.05 24.62
CA LYS A 19 10.96 -49.68 24.34
C LYS A 19 12.11 -48.65 24.24
N SER A 20 11.83 -47.39 23.96
CA SER A 20 12.86 -46.35 23.87
C SER A 20 13.20 -45.68 25.21
N GLY A 21 12.42 -45.93 26.23
CA GLY A 21 12.53 -45.25 27.53
C GLY A 21 12.20 -43.76 27.48
N LYS A 22 11.88 -43.21 26.30
CA LYS A 22 11.55 -41.80 26.10
C LYS A 22 10.07 -41.55 26.30
N LYS A 23 9.74 -40.55 27.11
CA LYS A 23 8.37 -40.06 27.25
C LYS A 23 8.18 -38.88 26.30
N ARG A 24 7.03 -38.83 25.63
CA ARG A 24 6.67 -37.72 24.77
C ARG A 24 5.57 -36.90 25.44
N GLY A 25 5.62 -35.61 25.22
CA GLY A 25 4.58 -34.66 25.61
C GLY A 25 4.28 -33.72 24.44
N ARG A 26 3.12 -33.12 24.50
CA ARG A 26 2.69 -32.12 23.54
C ARG A 26 2.42 -30.83 24.28
N GLY A 27 2.86 -29.74 23.71
CA GLY A 27 2.63 -28.42 24.27
C GLY A 27 2.23 -27.43 23.18
N ILE A 28 1.59 -26.35 23.59
CA ILE A 28 1.25 -25.23 22.74
C ILE A 28 1.88 -23.97 23.32
N ALA A 29 2.42 -23.14 22.47
CA ALA A 29 2.87 -21.81 22.83
C ALA A 29 2.31 -20.80 21.82
N SER A 30 1.91 -19.65 22.30
CA SER A 30 1.52 -18.52 21.46
C SER A 30 2.48 -17.36 21.67
N GLY A 31 2.79 -16.66 20.59
CA GLY A 31 3.61 -15.46 20.62
C GLY A 31 2.85 -14.29 20.03
N TYR A 32 3.26 -13.10 20.40
CA TYR A 32 2.72 -11.84 19.88
C TYR A 32 3.86 -10.88 19.59
N TRP A 33 3.77 -10.22 18.43
CA TRP A 33 4.63 -9.09 18.09
C TRP A 33 3.74 -7.89 17.73
N PHE A 34 4.07 -6.73 18.24
CA PHE A 34 3.32 -5.52 18.02
C PHE A 34 3.85 -4.75 16.80
N ASN A 35 2.97 -3.97 16.16
CA ASN A 35 3.36 -2.96 15.18
C ASN A 35 3.47 -1.62 15.92
N ILE A 36 4.64 -1.01 15.88
CA ILE A 36 4.92 0.21 16.64
C ILE A 36 4.30 1.47 16.00
N GLY A 37 3.87 1.41 14.75
CA GLY A 37 3.32 2.56 14.03
C GLY A 37 4.38 3.61 13.68
N PHE A 38 4.35 4.74 14.35
CA PHE A 38 5.17 5.93 14.11
C PHE A 38 4.90 6.62 12.77
N LYS A 39 5.66 7.69 12.47
CA LYS A 39 5.45 8.54 11.30
C LYS A 39 6.19 8.04 10.08
N SER A 40 5.59 8.23 8.92
CA SER A 40 6.22 8.07 7.62
C SER A 40 5.70 9.12 6.66
N SER A 41 6.56 9.51 5.72
CA SER A 41 6.23 10.43 4.64
C SER A 41 6.43 9.75 3.29
N VAL A 42 5.49 9.98 2.39
CA VAL A 42 5.54 9.52 1.00
C VAL A 42 5.10 10.67 0.11
N ASN A 43 5.81 10.87 -0.99
CA ASN A 43 5.39 11.75 -2.08
C ASN A 43 5.03 10.91 -3.30
N LEU A 44 3.93 11.26 -3.95
CA LEU A 44 3.54 10.74 -5.25
C LEU A 44 3.56 11.85 -6.28
N SER A 45 4.10 11.56 -7.45
CA SER A 45 4.11 12.47 -8.59
C SER A 45 3.67 11.76 -9.85
N LEU A 46 2.67 12.32 -10.55
CA LEU A 46 2.27 11.85 -11.86
C LEU A 46 3.24 12.38 -12.92
N ASN A 47 3.88 11.46 -13.64
CA ASN A 47 4.85 11.79 -14.68
C ASN A 47 4.18 11.93 -16.06
N PRO A 48 4.82 12.62 -17.03
CA PRO A 48 4.29 12.82 -18.37
C PRO A 48 3.96 11.53 -19.14
N ASP A 49 4.58 10.41 -18.78
CA ASP A 49 4.30 9.11 -19.36
C ASP A 49 3.04 8.44 -18.78
N GLY A 50 2.35 9.09 -17.84
CA GLY A 50 1.16 8.58 -17.15
C GLY A 50 1.48 7.64 -15.99
N LYS A 51 2.76 7.42 -15.68
CA LYS A 51 3.19 6.61 -14.54
C LYS A 51 3.41 7.45 -13.30
N VAL A 52 3.36 6.81 -12.15
CA VAL A 52 3.47 7.48 -10.85
C VAL A 52 4.84 7.21 -10.23
N ALA A 53 5.61 8.25 -9.97
CA ALA A 53 6.79 8.16 -9.13
C ALA A 53 6.37 8.18 -7.66
N LEU A 54 6.91 7.26 -6.86
CA LEU A 54 6.73 7.19 -5.43
C LEU A 54 8.09 7.39 -4.76
N THR A 55 8.22 8.40 -3.91
CA THR A 55 9.43 8.61 -3.12
C THR A 55 9.12 8.46 -1.64
N GLU A 56 10.00 7.75 -0.93
CA GLU A 56 9.85 7.47 0.49
C GLU A 56 11.23 7.36 1.16
N GLY A 57 11.30 7.52 2.48
CA GLY A 57 12.55 7.57 3.23
C GLY A 57 12.81 6.33 4.10
N SER A 58 12.00 5.27 3.99
CA SER A 58 12.22 4.05 4.78
C SER A 58 13.27 3.16 4.14
N THR A 59 13.97 2.39 4.95
CA THR A 59 14.87 1.34 4.46
C THR A 59 14.08 0.25 3.74
N ASP A 60 14.52 -0.17 2.56
CA ASP A 60 13.93 -1.27 1.81
C ASP A 60 14.31 -2.62 2.44
N ILE A 61 13.45 -3.13 3.30
CA ILE A 61 13.65 -4.41 4.00
C ILE A 61 12.84 -5.50 3.30
N GLY A 62 13.53 -6.47 2.72
CA GLY A 62 12.90 -7.62 2.07
C GLY A 62 11.94 -7.26 0.95
N GLY A 63 12.16 -6.13 0.27
CA GLY A 63 11.30 -5.65 -0.82
C GLY A 63 10.10 -4.83 -0.34
N SER A 64 10.15 -4.23 0.86
CA SER A 64 9.07 -3.37 1.38
C SER A 64 8.73 -2.21 0.43
N ARG A 65 9.71 -1.70 -0.30
CA ARG A 65 9.53 -0.69 -1.35
C ARG A 65 8.49 -1.11 -2.39
N ALA A 66 8.57 -2.35 -2.89
CA ALA A 66 7.60 -2.88 -3.84
C ALA A 66 6.20 -3.02 -3.19
N SER A 67 6.13 -3.50 -1.95
CA SER A 67 4.87 -3.62 -1.21
C SER A 67 4.19 -2.25 -1.00
N ILE A 68 4.97 -1.20 -0.74
CA ILE A 68 4.46 0.16 -0.59
C ILE A 68 3.93 0.69 -1.93
N ALA A 69 4.65 0.42 -3.04
CA ALA A 69 4.18 0.77 -4.38
C ALA A 69 2.86 0.08 -4.73
N MET A 70 2.72 -1.21 -4.41
CA MET A 70 1.47 -1.96 -4.60
C MET A 70 0.29 -1.34 -3.85
N GLN A 71 0.50 -0.84 -2.63
CA GLN A 71 -0.56 -0.18 -1.86
C GLN A 71 -1.02 1.13 -2.51
N ALA A 72 -0.10 1.91 -3.07
CA ALA A 72 -0.46 3.11 -3.84
C ALA A 72 -1.17 2.75 -5.15
N ALA A 73 -0.69 1.73 -5.86
CA ALA A 73 -1.27 1.23 -7.11
C ALA A 73 -2.71 0.75 -6.92
N GLU A 74 -2.99 0.02 -5.83
CA GLU A 74 -4.34 -0.45 -5.47
C GLU A 74 -5.32 0.71 -5.31
N VAL A 75 -4.93 1.77 -4.61
CA VAL A 75 -5.76 2.97 -4.44
C VAL A 75 -5.98 3.69 -5.77
N LEU A 76 -4.95 3.76 -6.61
CA LEU A 76 -5.02 4.43 -7.91
C LEU A 76 -5.73 3.58 -8.98
N GLY A 77 -5.98 2.29 -8.71
CA GLY A 77 -6.58 1.37 -9.67
C GLY A 77 -5.71 1.17 -10.92
N ILE A 78 -4.38 1.11 -10.75
CA ILE A 78 -3.41 0.95 -11.84
C ILE A 78 -2.50 -0.25 -11.58
N PRO A 79 -1.85 -0.81 -12.62
CA PRO A 79 -0.85 -1.85 -12.43
C PRO A 79 0.28 -1.43 -11.49
N ALA A 80 0.76 -2.33 -10.64
CA ALA A 80 1.83 -2.05 -9.69
C ALA A 80 3.13 -1.60 -10.37
N GLU A 81 3.42 -2.11 -11.57
CA GLU A 81 4.56 -1.73 -12.42
C GLU A 81 4.50 -0.30 -12.95
N ASP A 82 3.34 0.35 -12.86
CA ASP A 82 3.17 1.75 -13.22
C ASP A 82 3.43 2.71 -12.05
N VAL A 83 3.66 2.17 -10.86
CA VAL A 83 4.17 2.93 -9.71
C VAL A 83 5.67 2.62 -9.55
N ARG A 84 6.51 3.66 -9.69
CA ARG A 84 7.98 3.56 -9.62
C ARG A 84 8.48 4.01 -8.25
N PRO A 85 8.74 3.08 -7.32
CA PRO A 85 9.18 3.42 -5.98
C PRO A 85 10.69 3.71 -5.94
N SER A 86 11.05 4.74 -5.18
CA SER A 86 12.44 5.10 -4.88
C SER A 86 12.60 5.41 -3.40
N VAL A 87 13.57 4.78 -2.76
CA VAL A 87 14.05 5.19 -1.45
C VAL A 87 15.00 6.36 -1.67
N VAL A 88 14.69 7.49 -1.07
CA VAL A 88 15.47 8.73 -1.25
C VAL A 88 16.17 9.11 0.04
N ASP A 89 17.03 10.12 -0.05
CA ASP A 89 17.71 10.73 1.08
C ASP A 89 16.67 11.30 2.08
N THR A 90 16.92 11.08 3.36
CA THR A 90 16.02 11.56 4.44
C THR A 90 15.93 13.07 4.52
N ASP A 91 16.89 13.80 3.95
CA ASP A 91 16.83 15.26 3.82
C ASP A 91 15.92 15.73 2.67
N SER A 92 15.56 14.81 1.77
CA SER A 92 14.75 15.10 0.57
C SER A 92 13.26 14.75 0.74
N ILE A 93 12.88 14.17 1.87
CA ILE A 93 11.52 13.72 2.17
C ILE A 93 11.11 14.17 3.58
N GLY A 94 9.82 14.16 3.88
CA GLY A 94 9.34 14.41 5.23
C GLY A 94 9.77 13.32 6.23
N ILE A 95 9.47 13.54 7.50
CA ILE A 95 9.90 12.65 8.58
C ILE A 95 9.47 11.21 8.33
N THR A 96 10.44 10.32 8.40
CA THR A 96 10.26 8.88 8.44
C THR A 96 11.01 8.34 9.65
N ASP A 97 10.29 7.75 10.59
CA ASP A 97 10.86 7.20 11.81
C ASP A 97 11.68 5.93 11.56
N VAL A 98 12.43 5.54 12.58
CA VAL A 98 13.30 4.36 12.57
C VAL A 98 12.58 3.10 12.06
N THR A 99 13.29 2.31 11.29
CA THR A 99 12.84 0.99 10.86
C THR A 99 13.00 -0.01 11.99
N GLY A 100 11.91 -0.36 12.61
CA GLY A 100 11.83 -1.28 13.75
C GLY A 100 10.37 -1.53 14.15
N GLY A 101 10.12 -2.51 15.01
CA GLY A 101 8.76 -2.82 15.47
C GLY A 101 7.77 -3.16 14.37
N SER A 102 8.23 -3.77 13.28
CA SER A 102 7.43 -4.24 12.14
C SER A 102 6.59 -3.14 11.46
N ARG A 103 7.09 -1.89 11.43
CA ARG A 103 6.31 -0.74 11.01
C ARG A 103 6.42 -0.37 9.52
N THR A 104 7.53 -0.70 8.85
CA THR A 104 7.85 -0.11 7.54
C THR A 104 6.74 -0.31 6.53
N THR A 105 6.38 -1.54 6.21
CA THR A 105 5.32 -1.82 5.23
C THR A 105 3.96 -1.26 5.66
N TYR A 106 3.65 -1.26 6.95
CA TYR A 106 2.39 -0.72 7.45
C TYR A 106 2.38 0.81 7.46
N ALA A 107 3.30 1.46 8.17
CA ALA A 107 3.25 2.90 8.38
C ALA A 107 3.60 3.69 7.11
N THR A 108 4.61 3.25 6.35
CA THR A 108 4.96 3.89 5.08
C THR A 108 3.95 3.53 3.99
N GLY A 109 3.42 2.31 3.99
CA GLY A 109 2.32 1.93 3.12
C GLY A 109 1.04 2.74 3.38
N TYR A 110 0.71 3.00 4.65
CA TYR A 110 -0.41 3.88 4.99
C TYR A 110 -0.18 5.34 4.56
N ALA A 111 1.07 5.83 4.62
CA ALA A 111 1.41 7.13 4.05
C ALA A 111 1.26 7.14 2.52
N ALA A 112 1.63 6.06 1.83
CA ALA A 112 1.43 5.91 0.39
C ALA A 112 -0.07 5.84 0.02
N TYR A 113 -0.86 5.10 0.78
CA TYR A 113 -2.31 5.06 0.67
C TYR A 113 -2.93 6.47 0.75
N ASN A 114 -2.58 7.24 1.77
CA ASN A 114 -3.07 8.60 1.94
C ASN A 114 -2.59 9.54 0.82
N ALA A 115 -1.34 9.40 0.37
CA ALA A 115 -0.81 10.20 -0.74
C ALA A 115 -1.53 9.89 -2.06
N ALA A 116 -1.89 8.63 -2.30
CA ALA A 116 -2.66 8.22 -3.49
C ALA A 116 -4.07 8.82 -3.49
N HIS A 117 -4.76 8.83 -2.35
CA HIS A 117 -6.04 9.50 -2.23
C HIS A 117 -5.95 11.01 -2.49
N LYS A 118 -4.91 11.67 -1.96
CA LYS A 118 -4.67 13.10 -2.23
C LYS A 118 -4.36 13.37 -3.71
N LEU A 119 -3.64 12.47 -4.38
CA LEU A 119 -3.39 12.57 -5.80
C LEU A 119 -4.71 12.48 -6.59
N ILE A 120 -5.59 11.54 -6.25
CA ILE A 120 -6.92 11.42 -6.85
C ILE A 120 -7.74 12.70 -6.64
N GLU A 121 -7.74 13.26 -5.44
CA GLU A 121 -8.42 14.54 -5.14
C GLU A 121 -7.92 15.66 -6.05
N GLN A 122 -6.61 15.79 -6.24
CA GLN A 122 -6.00 16.78 -7.12
C GLN A 122 -6.36 16.55 -8.58
N ILE A 123 -6.40 15.29 -9.04
CA ILE A 123 -6.85 14.92 -10.39
C ILE A 123 -8.29 15.36 -10.62
N ILE A 124 -9.20 15.06 -9.68
CA ILE A 124 -10.60 15.47 -9.74
C ILE A 124 -10.71 17.00 -9.77
N GLU A 125 -9.96 17.70 -8.93
CA GLU A 125 -9.96 19.18 -8.90
C GLU A 125 -9.51 19.79 -10.23
N LYS A 126 -8.42 19.29 -10.79
CA LYS A 126 -7.90 19.75 -12.09
C LYS A 126 -8.87 19.46 -13.22
N SER A 127 -9.49 18.29 -13.21
CA SER A 127 -10.50 17.92 -14.23
C SER A 127 -11.77 18.77 -14.11
N ALA A 128 -12.21 19.08 -12.90
CA ALA A 128 -13.34 19.97 -12.65
C ALA A 128 -13.10 21.37 -13.23
N LEU A 129 -11.90 21.91 -13.00
CA LEU A 129 -11.52 23.22 -13.56
C LEU A 129 -11.43 23.18 -15.09
N LYS A 130 -10.87 22.10 -15.67
CA LYS A 130 -10.73 21.96 -17.12
C LYS A 130 -12.08 21.85 -17.83
N TRP A 131 -13.02 21.14 -17.24
CA TRP A 131 -14.33 20.87 -17.85
C TRP A 131 -15.41 21.88 -17.44
N ASP A 132 -15.06 22.83 -16.56
CA ASP A 132 -15.98 23.84 -16.01
C ASP A 132 -17.24 23.20 -15.38
N ILE A 133 -17.04 22.12 -14.61
CA ILE A 133 -18.09 21.41 -13.89
C ILE A 133 -17.74 21.24 -12.40
N SER A 134 -18.75 20.97 -11.59
CA SER A 134 -18.54 20.70 -10.16
C SER A 134 -17.78 19.39 -9.92
N LYS A 135 -16.93 19.34 -8.91
CA LYS A 135 -16.23 18.13 -8.46
C LYS A 135 -17.18 16.94 -8.20
N ASP A 136 -18.38 17.22 -7.70
CA ASP A 136 -19.39 16.19 -7.41
C ASP A 136 -19.88 15.47 -8.67
N GLN A 137 -19.71 16.08 -9.84
CA GLN A 137 -20.06 15.50 -11.14
C GLN A 137 -18.93 14.66 -11.74
N ILE A 138 -17.81 14.52 -11.03
CA ILE A 138 -16.64 13.77 -11.48
C ILE A 138 -16.49 12.51 -10.64
N GLU A 139 -16.04 11.44 -11.27
CA GLU A 139 -15.59 10.23 -10.61
C GLU A 139 -14.21 9.81 -11.12
N TYR A 140 -13.49 9.11 -10.28
CA TYR A 140 -12.21 8.49 -10.62
C TYR A 140 -12.31 6.99 -10.36
N SER A 141 -11.93 6.19 -11.35
CA SER A 141 -11.87 4.74 -11.25
C SER A 141 -10.81 4.20 -12.20
N ASP A 142 -10.01 3.24 -11.72
CA ASP A 142 -9.09 2.46 -12.54
C ASP A 142 -8.17 3.32 -13.43
N GLY A 143 -7.57 4.35 -12.87
CA GLY A 143 -6.64 5.23 -13.58
C GLY A 143 -7.31 6.21 -14.55
N VAL A 144 -8.63 6.33 -14.51
CA VAL A 144 -9.42 7.21 -15.39
C VAL A 144 -10.29 8.15 -14.57
N VAL A 145 -10.25 9.43 -14.90
CA VAL A 145 -11.21 10.43 -14.42
C VAL A 145 -12.27 10.66 -15.49
N LYS A 146 -13.53 10.76 -15.10
CA LYS A 146 -14.64 10.97 -16.03
C LYS A 146 -15.79 11.78 -15.41
N SER A 147 -16.56 12.45 -16.25
CA SER A 147 -17.82 13.06 -15.85
C SER A 147 -18.91 12.00 -15.67
N LYS A 148 -19.73 12.17 -14.64
CA LYS A 148 -20.90 11.29 -14.38
C LYS A 148 -22.05 11.55 -15.36
N ALA A 149 -22.11 12.75 -15.94
CA ALA A 149 -23.20 13.19 -16.80
C ALA A 149 -22.86 13.13 -18.29
N ASP A 150 -21.58 13.20 -18.65
CA ASP A 150 -21.11 13.25 -20.04
C ASP A 150 -19.99 12.26 -20.27
N SER A 151 -20.27 11.19 -21.01
CA SER A 151 -19.31 10.11 -21.31
C SER A 151 -18.13 10.52 -22.19
N GLU A 152 -18.24 11.66 -22.89
CA GLU A 152 -17.14 12.18 -23.72
C GLU A 152 -16.06 12.87 -22.84
N LEU A 153 -16.45 13.37 -21.68
CA LEU A 153 -15.52 13.99 -20.72
C LEU A 153 -14.84 12.93 -19.87
N LYS A 154 -13.74 12.40 -20.38
CA LYS A 154 -12.87 11.44 -19.68
C LYS A 154 -11.40 11.68 -20.01
N MET A 155 -10.52 11.39 -19.08
CA MET A 155 -9.06 11.44 -19.26
C MET A 155 -8.39 10.30 -18.49
N THR A 156 -7.38 9.71 -19.09
CA THR A 156 -6.41 8.80 -18.45
C THR A 156 -5.36 9.59 -17.66
N LEU A 157 -4.60 8.92 -16.80
CA LEU A 157 -3.50 9.57 -16.07
C LEU A 157 -2.49 10.24 -17.02
N LYS A 158 -2.23 9.64 -18.18
CA LYS A 158 -1.33 10.23 -19.17
C LYS A 158 -1.87 11.53 -19.73
N GLU A 159 -3.14 11.57 -20.14
CA GLU A 159 -3.79 12.77 -20.66
C GLU A 159 -3.84 13.89 -19.61
N ILE A 160 -4.04 13.53 -18.33
CA ILE A 160 -4.00 14.47 -17.21
C ILE A 160 -2.59 15.07 -17.06
N ALA A 161 -1.56 14.23 -17.14
CA ALA A 161 -0.18 14.67 -17.05
C ALA A 161 0.20 15.59 -18.21
N ASP A 162 -0.21 15.26 -19.43
CA ASP A 162 0.00 16.08 -20.61
C ASP A 162 -0.67 17.46 -20.48
N GLU A 163 -1.84 17.53 -19.87
CA GLU A 163 -2.53 18.80 -19.59
C GLU A 163 -1.85 19.63 -18.50
N ALA A 164 -1.26 18.99 -17.50
CA ALA A 164 -0.58 19.69 -16.39
C ALA A 164 0.74 20.36 -16.82
N THR A 165 1.28 20.01 -17.99
CA THR A 165 2.52 20.55 -18.54
C THR A 165 2.32 21.68 -19.55
N LYS A 166 1.08 22.01 -19.88
CA LYS A 166 0.70 23.16 -20.75
C LYS A 166 0.46 24.41 -19.93
#